data_47d42619d83d8ecdd5dcdd548de41fea
#
_entry.id   47d42619d83d8ecdd5dcdd548de41fea
#
_cell.length_a   1.000
_cell.length_b   1.000
_cell.length_c   1.000
_cell.angle_alpha   90.00
_cell.angle_beta   90.00
_cell.angle_gamma   90.00
#
_symmetry.space_group_name_H-M   'P 1'
#
loop_
_entity.id
_entity.type
_entity.pdbx_description
1 polymer ?
#
loop_
_entity_poly.entity_id
_entity_poly.type
_entity_poly.pdbx_seq_one_letter_code
_entity_poly.pdbx_strand_id
1 'polypeptide(L)'
;LTVMNPILRNIMAGMAGSIVSMPANMFLLAPLGRLTGAPVAPAFDPTAPPAATEAIWRAYFDSLEAVHMLGPLLSHWNGAFCGALVAGLIAANRGLLVPLIVAGFVLIGGIANAFILPGQPAAFLAIDILGYLPVGWLGWKLALRIRPVA
;
A
#
# COMPACT_ATOMS: atom_id res chain seq x y z
N LEU A 1 -1.04 -34.38 -14.20
CA LEU A 1 -1.26 -33.04 -13.62
C LEU A 1 -0.83 -32.00 -14.64
N THR A 2 -1.79 -31.32 -15.24
CA THR A 2 -1.52 -30.26 -16.24
C THR A 2 -0.79 -29.12 -15.54
N VAL A 3 0.48 -28.92 -15.88
CA VAL A 3 1.27 -27.78 -15.35
C VAL A 3 0.67 -26.50 -15.91
N MET A 4 0.18 -25.63 -15.05
CA MET A 4 -0.40 -24.36 -15.44
C MET A 4 0.61 -23.51 -16.22
N ASN A 5 0.16 -22.88 -17.32
CA ASN A 5 0.99 -21.99 -18.13
C ASN A 5 1.67 -20.92 -17.25
N PRO A 6 3.01 -20.74 -17.34
CA PRO A 6 3.74 -19.76 -16.51
C PRO A 6 3.23 -18.32 -16.64
N ILE A 7 2.77 -17.90 -17.81
CA ILE A 7 2.22 -16.57 -18.04
C ILE A 7 0.91 -16.41 -17.25
N LEU A 8 0.00 -17.38 -17.38
CA LEU A 8 -1.26 -17.36 -16.64
C LEU A 8 -1.02 -17.34 -15.13
N ARG A 9 -0.07 -18.15 -14.66
CA ARG A 9 0.31 -18.18 -13.25
C ARG A 9 0.85 -16.84 -12.75
N ASN A 10 1.66 -16.14 -13.54
CA ASN A 10 2.17 -14.81 -13.19
C ASN A 10 1.06 -13.75 -13.18
N ILE A 11 0.10 -13.81 -14.12
CA ILE A 11 -1.07 -12.93 -14.11
C ILE A 11 -1.89 -13.15 -12.82
N MET A 12 -2.19 -14.40 -12.48
CA MET A 12 -2.91 -14.74 -11.25
C MET A 12 -2.16 -14.31 -10.00
N ALA A 13 -0.83 -14.43 -9.98
CA ALA A 13 0.02 -13.97 -8.90
C ALA A 13 -0.07 -12.45 -8.70
N GLY A 14 -0.02 -11.69 -9.80
CA GLY A 14 -0.18 -10.24 -9.79
C GLY A 14 -1.56 -9.82 -9.29
N MET A 15 -2.63 -10.45 -9.79
CA MET A 15 -4.00 -10.18 -9.36
C MET A 15 -4.20 -10.51 -7.87
N ALA A 16 -3.77 -11.68 -7.41
CA ALA A 16 -3.91 -12.09 -6.01
C ALA A 16 -3.13 -11.14 -5.08
N GLY A 17 -1.90 -10.77 -5.45
CA GLY A 17 -1.11 -9.80 -4.70
C GLY A 17 -1.81 -8.43 -4.61
N SER A 18 -2.33 -7.92 -5.73
CA SER A 18 -3.06 -6.65 -5.77
C SER A 18 -4.35 -6.69 -4.94
N ILE A 19 -5.11 -7.79 -5.00
CA ILE A 19 -6.32 -7.97 -4.18
C ILE A 19 -5.98 -7.98 -2.68
N VAL A 20 -4.91 -8.68 -2.29
CA VAL A 20 -4.49 -8.77 -0.87
C VAL A 20 -3.92 -7.44 -0.37
N SER A 21 -3.29 -6.64 -1.23
CA SER A 21 -2.70 -5.37 -0.82
C SER A 21 -3.71 -4.38 -0.23
N MET A 22 -4.95 -4.35 -0.73
CA MET A 22 -5.99 -3.41 -0.26
C MET A 22 -6.42 -3.68 1.20
N PRO A 23 -6.92 -4.87 1.58
CA PRO A 23 -7.27 -5.14 2.98
C PRO A 23 -6.05 -5.09 3.90
N ALA A 24 -4.86 -5.50 3.42
CA ALA A 24 -3.63 -5.40 4.20
C ALA A 24 -3.26 -3.94 4.50
N ASN A 25 -3.47 -3.04 3.55
CA ASN A 25 -3.32 -1.60 3.75
C ASN A 25 -4.27 -1.09 4.85
N MET A 26 -5.56 -1.41 4.74
CA MET A 26 -6.57 -0.95 5.72
C MET A 26 -6.41 -1.57 7.11
N PHE A 27 -5.81 -2.76 7.21
CA PHE A 27 -5.74 -3.53 8.45
C PHE A 27 -5.02 -2.81 9.59
N LEU A 28 -3.96 -2.06 9.30
CA LEU A 28 -3.17 -1.34 10.32
C LEU A 28 -3.68 0.07 10.59
N LEU A 29 -4.45 0.67 9.69
CA LEU A 29 -4.82 2.08 9.77
C LEU A 29 -5.58 2.41 11.07
N ALA A 30 -6.67 1.70 11.35
CA ALA A 30 -7.48 1.95 12.52
C ALA A 30 -6.79 1.61 13.86
N PRO A 31 -6.12 0.44 14.01
CA PRO A 31 -5.36 0.15 15.23
C PRO A 31 -4.25 1.17 15.52
N LEU A 32 -3.48 1.54 14.50
CA LEU A 32 -2.38 2.51 14.68
C LEU A 32 -2.91 3.92 14.94
N GLY A 33 -3.99 4.33 14.29
CA GLY A 33 -4.65 5.60 14.59
C GLY A 33 -5.10 5.68 16.04
N ARG A 34 -5.72 4.62 16.58
CA ARG A 34 -6.10 4.55 18.00
C ARG A 34 -4.88 4.56 18.93
N LEU A 35 -3.84 3.83 18.58
CA LEU A 35 -2.62 3.73 19.40
C LEU A 35 -1.88 5.07 19.47
N THR A 36 -1.85 5.82 18.39
CA THR A 36 -1.19 7.13 18.31
C THR A 36 -2.09 8.27 18.83
N GLY A 37 -3.37 8.04 19.07
CA GLY A 37 -4.33 9.08 19.44
C GLY A 37 -4.71 10.02 18.29
N ALA A 38 -4.55 9.55 17.04
CA ALA A 38 -4.86 10.37 15.86
C ALA A 38 -6.33 10.83 15.86
N PRO A 39 -6.60 12.11 15.54
CA PRO A 39 -7.95 12.59 15.32
C PRO A 39 -8.69 11.75 14.26
N VAL A 40 -10.03 11.70 14.39
CA VAL A 40 -10.85 11.01 13.39
C VAL A 40 -10.77 11.74 12.06
N ALA A 41 -10.40 11.01 11.00
CA ALA A 41 -10.33 11.57 9.66
C ALA A 41 -11.70 12.03 9.17
N PRO A 42 -11.78 13.16 8.43
CA PRO A 42 -13.02 13.59 7.80
C PRO A 42 -13.61 12.50 6.89
N ALA A 43 -14.94 12.41 6.86
CA ALA A 43 -15.61 11.56 5.87
C ALA A 43 -15.37 12.11 4.47
N PHE A 44 -15.07 11.23 3.52
CA PHE A 44 -14.98 11.62 2.12
C PHE A 44 -16.39 11.84 1.55
N ASP A 45 -16.67 13.06 1.09
CA ASP A 45 -17.91 13.40 0.40
C ASP A 45 -17.61 13.67 -1.09
N PRO A 46 -17.97 12.74 -1.98
CA PRO A 46 -17.72 12.90 -3.41
C PRO A 46 -18.57 13.99 -4.06
N THR A 47 -19.58 14.52 -3.35
CA THR A 47 -20.47 15.59 -3.84
C THR A 47 -20.05 16.98 -3.38
N ALA A 48 -19.10 17.07 -2.45
CA ALA A 48 -18.60 18.34 -1.94
C ALA A 48 -17.80 19.09 -3.04
N PRO A 49 -17.91 20.43 -3.10
CA PRO A 49 -17.08 21.23 -3.99
C PRO A 49 -15.59 21.01 -3.71
N PRO A 50 -14.71 20.96 -4.74
CA PRO A 50 -13.27 20.72 -4.56
C PRO A 50 -12.60 21.63 -3.54
N ALA A 51 -12.95 22.92 -3.54
CA ALA A 51 -12.39 23.89 -2.59
C ALA A 51 -12.78 23.61 -1.14
N ALA A 52 -14.01 23.12 -0.89
CA ALA A 52 -14.45 22.72 0.45
C ALA A 52 -13.73 21.46 0.92
N THR A 53 -13.60 20.48 0.03
CA THR A 53 -12.84 19.24 0.28
C THR A 53 -11.38 19.58 0.63
N GLU A 54 -10.74 20.43 -0.16
CA GLU A 54 -9.36 20.86 0.08
C GLU A 54 -9.21 21.55 1.46
N ALA A 55 -10.10 22.47 1.81
CA ALA A 55 -10.04 23.17 3.08
C ALA A 55 -10.17 22.22 4.27
N ILE A 56 -11.10 21.26 4.20
CA ILE A 56 -11.35 20.26 5.26
C ILE A 56 -10.12 19.36 5.46
N TRP A 57 -9.57 18.80 4.37
CA TRP A 57 -8.43 17.91 4.45
C TRP A 57 -7.15 18.63 4.85
N ARG A 58 -6.93 19.85 4.38
CA ARG A 58 -5.80 20.68 4.81
C ARG A 58 -5.86 20.97 6.31
N ALA A 59 -7.01 21.41 6.83
CA ALA A 59 -7.20 21.65 8.27
C ALA A 59 -6.98 20.36 9.10
N TYR A 60 -7.42 19.21 8.58
CA TYR A 60 -7.16 17.93 9.24
C TYR A 60 -5.65 17.61 9.30
N PHE A 61 -4.94 17.68 8.17
CA PHE A 61 -3.50 17.40 8.16
C PHE A 61 -2.69 18.40 8.99
N ASP A 62 -3.09 19.66 9.02
CA ASP A 62 -2.46 20.69 9.87
C ASP A 62 -2.66 20.41 11.37
N SER A 63 -3.70 19.67 11.75
CA SER A 63 -3.95 19.25 13.12
C SER A 63 -3.16 18.02 13.58
N LEU A 64 -2.51 17.31 12.64
CA LEU A 64 -1.79 16.08 12.93
C LEU A 64 -0.36 16.34 13.41
N GLU A 65 0.05 15.61 14.43
CA GLU A 65 1.45 15.49 14.80
C GLU A 65 2.15 14.40 13.97
N ALA A 66 3.48 14.43 13.91
CA ALA A 66 4.26 13.46 13.15
C ALA A 66 3.97 12.00 13.55
N VAL A 67 3.69 11.72 14.82
CA VAL A 67 3.35 10.39 15.32
C VAL A 67 2.04 9.86 14.72
N HIS A 68 1.08 10.73 14.43
CA HIS A 68 -0.20 10.36 13.83
C HIS A 68 -0.03 9.86 12.37
N MET A 69 1.03 10.31 11.69
CA MET A 69 1.33 9.89 10.32
C MET A 69 1.90 8.46 10.23
N LEU A 70 2.31 7.86 11.37
CA LEU A 70 2.75 6.46 11.39
C LEU A 70 1.65 5.48 10.98
N GLY A 71 0.41 5.76 11.32
CA GLY A 71 -0.74 4.94 10.94
C GLY A 71 -0.86 4.78 9.43
N PRO A 72 -1.07 5.86 8.66
CA PRO A 72 -1.10 5.83 7.21
C PRO A 72 0.17 5.24 6.59
N LEU A 73 1.36 5.67 7.03
CA LEU A 73 2.64 5.22 6.49
C LEU A 73 2.81 3.70 6.56
N LEU A 74 2.66 3.14 7.77
CA LEU A 74 2.82 1.70 7.99
C LEU A 74 1.70 0.90 7.33
N SER A 75 0.50 1.47 7.22
CA SER A 75 -0.62 0.85 6.49
C SER A 75 -0.32 0.72 5.00
N HIS A 76 0.14 1.79 4.37
CA HIS A 76 0.51 1.79 2.96
C HIS A 76 1.63 0.78 2.68
N TRP A 77 2.68 0.80 3.49
CA TRP A 77 3.81 -0.12 3.35
C TRP A 77 3.41 -1.58 3.62
N ASN A 78 2.50 -1.82 4.57
CA ASN A 78 1.96 -3.16 4.81
C ASN A 78 1.20 -3.70 3.59
N GLY A 79 0.44 -2.85 2.90
CA GLY A 79 -0.21 -3.21 1.65
C GLY A 79 0.78 -3.65 0.58
N ALA A 80 1.85 -2.86 0.35
CA ALA A 80 2.90 -3.19 -0.61
C ALA A 80 3.66 -4.47 -0.23
N PHE A 81 3.98 -4.64 1.06
CA PHE A 81 4.66 -5.81 1.58
C PHE A 81 3.84 -7.09 1.37
N CYS A 82 2.61 -7.11 1.87
CA CYS A 82 1.73 -8.28 1.79
C CYS A 82 1.37 -8.62 0.34
N GLY A 83 1.09 -7.62 -0.48
CA GLY A 83 0.81 -7.81 -1.89
C GLY A 83 2.00 -8.44 -2.63
N ALA A 84 3.21 -7.90 -2.46
CA ALA A 84 4.42 -8.44 -3.07
C ALA A 84 4.79 -9.82 -2.52
N LEU A 85 4.56 -10.09 -1.23
CA LEU A 85 4.75 -11.39 -0.61
C LEU A 85 3.85 -12.44 -1.29
N VAL A 86 2.55 -12.17 -1.38
CA VAL A 86 1.58 -13.10 -1.99
C VAL A 86 1.91 -13.32 -3.47
N ALA A 87 2.20 -12.25 -4.21
CA ALA A 87 2.61 -12.36 -5.61
C ALA A 87 3.87 -13.23 -5.75
N GLY A 88 4.87 -13.04 -4.89
CA GLY A 88 6.10 -13.85 -4.87
C GLY A 88 5.88 -15.32 -4.53
N LEU A 89 4.92 -15.63 -3.66
CA LEU A 89 4.56 -17.01 -3.29
C LEU A 89 3.88 -17.75 -4.46
N ILE A 90 3.07 -17.05 -5.26
CA ILE A 90 2.25 -17.66 -6.34
C ILE A 90 2.99 -17.67 -7.67
N ALA A 91 3.82 -16.67 -8.00
CA ALA A 91 4.46 -16.50 -9.31
C ALA A 91 5.12 -17.77 -9.85
N ALA A 92 5.17 -17.94 -11.17
CA ALA A 92 5.68 -19.14 -11.82
C ALA A 92 7.17 -19.37 -11.53
N ASN A 93 7.93 -18.29 -11.40
CA ASN A 93 9.35 -18.33 -11.07
C ASN A 93 9.63 -17.57 -9.76
N ARG A 94 10.87 -17.61 -9.29
CA ARG A 94 11.33 -16.89 -8.09
C ARG A 94 11.75 -15.44 -8.41
N GLY A 95 11.38 -14.92 -9.59
CA GLY A 95 11.76 -13.60 -10.07
C GLY A 95 11.09 -12.45 -9.28
N LEU A 96 11.77 -11.33 -9.27
CA LEU A 96 11.33 -10.11 -8.59
C LEU A 96 10.23 -9.35 -9.35
N LEU A 97 10.10 -9.57 -10.67
CA LEU A 97 9.28 -8.72 -11.54
C LEU A 97 7.82 -8.64 -11.10
N VAL A 98 7.15 -9.79 -10.90
CA VAL A 98 5.72 -9.81 -10.54
C VAL A 98 5.47 -9.16 -9.17
N PRO A 99 6.24 -9.46 -8.11
CA PRO A 99 6.15 -8.74 -6.84
C PRO A 99 6.36 -7.22 -6.95
N LEU A 100 7.32 -6.75 -7.76
CA LEU A 100 7.53 -5.32 -7.95
C LEU A 100 6.42 -4.65 -8.75
N ILE A 101 5.80 -5.34 -9.70
CA ILE A 101 4.62 -4.82 -10.41
C ILE A 101 3.48 -4.58 -9.40
N VAL A 102 3.27 -5.49 -8.45
CA VAL A 102 2.26 -5.32 -7.40
C VAL A 102 2.62 -4.15 -6.48
N ALA A 103 3.87 -4.05 -6.01
CA ALA A 103 4.31 -2.91 -5.20
C ALA A 103 4.18 -1.58 -5.96
N GLY A 104 4.49 -1.57 -7.26
CA GLY A 104 4.30 -0.42 -8.15
C GLY A 104 2.82 -0.04 -8.33
N PHE A 105 1.93 -1.02 -8.39
CA PHE A 105 0.48 -0.77 -8.41
C PHE A 105 0.01 -0.08 -7.12
N VAL A 106 0.49 -0.53 -5.95
CA VAL A 106 0.18 0.10 -4.66
C VAL A 106 0.77 1.51 -4.59
N LEU A 107 1.99 1.72 -5.10
CA LEU A 107 2.63 3.03 -5.23
C LEU A 107 1.77 4.00 -6.07
N ILE A 108 1.25 3.56 -7.22
CA ILE A 108 0.37 4.39 -8.05
C ILE A 108 -0.88 4.80 -7.25
N GLY A 109 -1.45 3.87 -6.48
CA GLY A 109 -2.55 4.16 -5.56
C GLY A 109 -2.18 5.20 -4.50
N GLY A 110 -1.00 5.10 -3.91
CA GLY A 110 -0.46 6.09 -2.95
C GLY A 110 -0.29 7.48 -3.57
N ILE A 111 0.26 7.54 -4.79
CA ILE A 111 0.38 8.80 -5.54
C ILE A 111 -1.01 9.39 -5.84
N ALA A 112 -1.96 8.58 -6.33
CA ALA A 112 -3.32 9.02 -6.58
C ALA A 112 -3.99 9.55 -5.31
N ASN A 113 -3.77 8.88 -4.16
CA ASN A 113 -4.28 9.31 -2.86
C ASN A 113 -3.76 10.70 -2.45
N ALA A 114 -2.53 11.06 -2.80
CA ALA A 114 -1.97 12.39 -2.55
C ALA A 114 -2.75 13.52 -3.27
N PHE A 115 -3.35 13.23 -4.42
CA PHE A 115 -4.20 14.17 -5.15
C PHE A 115 -5.64 14.18 -4.64
N ILE A 116 -6.15 13.04 -4.14
CA ILE A 116 -7.51 12.92 -3.61
C ILE A 116 -7.61 13.56 -2.21
N LEU A 117 -6.55 13.48 -1.42
CA LEU A 117 -6.46 14.01 -0.06
C LEU A 117 -5.43 15.15 0.00
N PRO A 118 -5.80 16.36 -0.40
CA PRO A 118 -4.87 17.49 -0.46
C PRO A 118 -4.43 17.96 0.93
N GLY A 119 -3.23 18.52 1.02
CA GLY A 119 -2.69 19.08 2.26
C GLY A 119 -1.78 18.13 3.06
N GLN A 120 -1.51 16.93 2.53
CA GLN A 120 -0.56 16.03 3.18
C GLN A 120 0.84 16.66 3.27
N PRO A 121 1.58 16.50 4.40
CA PRO A 121 2.92 17.03 4.54
C PRO A 121 3.88 16.48 3.49
N ALA A 122 4.65 17.34 2.82
CA ALA A 122 5.57 16.94 1.75
C ALA A 122 6.61 15.90 2.21
N ALA A 123 7.10 16.02 3.46
CA ALA A 123 8.03 15.06 4.03
C ALA A 123 7.39 13.67 4.18
N PHE A 124 6.12 13.60 4.59
CA PHE A 124 5.36 12.35 4.66
C PHE A 124 5.23 11.73 3.28
N LEU A 125 4.79 12.49 2.28
CA LEU A 125 4.63 12.02 0.90
C LEU A 125 5.94 11.48 0.34
N ALA A 126 7.06 12.17 0.57
CA ALA A 126 8.37 11.73 0.10
C ALA A 126 8.77 10.38 0.72
N ILE A 127 8.62 10.23 2.03
CA ILE A 127 8.96 8.98 2.75
C ILE A 127 8.03 7.84 2.30
N ASP A 128 6.73 8.11 2.21
CA ASP A 128 5.72 7.14 1.82
C ASP A 128 5.99 6.61 0.40
N ILE A 129 6.14 7.50 -0.57
CA ILE A 129 6.40 7.15 -1.98
C ILE A 129 7.70 6.37 -2.13
N LEU A 130 8.78 6.78 -1.47
CA LEU A 130 10.07 6.10 -1.56
C LEU A 130 10.05 4.71 -0.89
N GLY A 131 9.16 4.46 0.05
CA GLY A 131 9.09 3.22 0.81
C GLY A 131 8.42 2.05 0.08
N TYR A 132 7.50 2.29 -0.86
CA TYR A 132 6.70 1.21 -1.48
C TYR A 132 7.54 0.12 -2.15
N LEU A 133 8.51 0.50 -2.99
CA LEU A 133 9.32 -0.47 -3.73
C LEU A 133 10.31 -1.22 -2.83
N PRO A 134 11.06 -0.58 -1.91
CA PRO A 134 11.89 -1.29 -0.94
C PRO A 134 11.11 -2.26 -0.07
N VAL A 135 9.94 -1.86 0.40
CA VAL A 135 9.09 -2.71 1.25
C VAL A 135 8.48 -3.86 0.45
N GLY A 136 8.08 -3.63 -0.80
CA GLY A 136 7.68 -4.69 -1.73
C GLY A 136 8.81 -5.68 -2.01
N TRP A 137 10.04 -5.20 -2.16
CA TRP A 137 11.22 -6.07 -2.28
C TRP A 137 11.43 -6.93 -1.03
N LEU A 138 11.21 -6.41 0.17
CA LEU A 138 11.26 -7.20 1.41
C LEU A 138 10.19 -8.30 1.43
N GLY A 139 8.96 -8.00 0.97
CA GLY A 139 7.90 -9.00 0.81
C GLY A 139 8.31 -10.14 -0.13
N TRP A 140 8.88 -9.79 -1.29
CA TRP A 140 9.46 -10.80 -2.20
C TRP A 140 10.57 -11.62 -1.55
N LYS A 141 11.50 -10.99 -0.84
CA LYS A 141 12.58 -11.69 -0.11
C LYS A 141 12.02 -12.71 0.88
N LEU A 142 10.97 -12.35 1.60
CA LEU A 142 10.30 -13.27 2.50
C LEU A 142 9.65 -14.43 1.73
N ALA A 143 8.99 -14.16 0.60
CA ALA A 143 8.43 -15.19 -0.27
C ALA A 143 9.49 -16.22 -0.71
N LEU A 144 10.71 -15.76 -1.05
CA LEU A 144 11.82 -16.65 -1.40
C LEU A 144 12.25 -17.59 -0.27
N ARG A 145 12.14 -17.13 0.99
CA ARG A 145 12.49 -17.96 2.16
C ARG A 145 11.42 -19.00 2.47
N ILE A 146 10.15 -18.64 2.23
CA ILE A 146 8.99 -19.52 2.50
C ILE A 146 8.84 -20.58 1.41
N ARG A 147 9.10 -20.23 0.14
CA ARG A 147 8.97 -21.17 -0.99
C ARG A 147 10.08 -22.20 -0.95
N PRO A 148 9.75 -23.52 -0.99
CA PRO A 148 10.75 -24.56 -1.15
C PRO A 148 11.56 -24.35 -2.45
N VAL A 149 12.83 -24.69 -2.41
CA VAL A 149 13.65 -24.82 -3.61
C VAL A 149 13.22 -26.14 -4.26
N ALA A 150 12.56 -26.06 -5.42
CA ALA A 150 12.20 -27.24 -6.22
C ALA A 150 13.43 -27.77 -6.94
#